data_42dfc6e122819f1dd8d930c41a7d3a7f
#
_entry.id   42dfc6e122819f1dd8d930c41a7d3a7f
#
_cell.length_a   1.000
_cell.length_b   1.000
_cell.length_c   1.000
_cell.angle_alpha   90.00
_cell.angle_beta   90.00
_cell.angle_gamma   90.00
#
_symmetry.space_group_name_H-M   'P 1'
#
loop_
_entity.id
_entity.type
_entity.pdbx_description
1 polymer ?
#
loop_
_entity_poly.entity_id
_entity_poly.type
_entity_poly.pdbx_seq_one_letter_code
_entity_poly.pdbx_strand_id
1 'polypeptide(L)'
;DIARRRQRWRSWQGRLDPARLVFIDETWIKTNMAPLRGWGAKGQRLRGFAPHGHWRTLTFLGALRCDELTAPCVFDGPINGESFRAYVEQQLVRVLRPGDIVVMDNLGSHKSPSVRQMIQKAGARLWYLPPYSPDLNPIEQVFAKIKHWMRIAQKRTIDDACDHIGHLVKSVMS
;
A
#
# COMPACT_ATOMS: atom_id res chain seq x y z
N ASP A 1 24.89 -9.29 -2.33
CA ASP A 1 24.33 -9.13 -3.68
C ASP A 1 23.10 -8.20 -3.76
N ILE A 2 22.47 -7.85 -2.63
CA ILE A 2 21.33 -6.93 -2.57
C ILE A 2 21.70 -5.53 -3.06
N ALA A 3 22.85 -5.01 -2.65
CA ALA A 3 23.34 -3.71 -3.10
C ALA A 3 23.46 -3.62 -4.64
N ARG A 4 23.96 -4.66 -5.29
CA ARG A 4 24.07 -4.74 -6.75
C ARG A 4 22.70 -4.75 -7.43
N ARG A 5 21.71 -5.46 -6.86
CA ARG A 5 20.32 -5.47 -7.37
C ARG A 5 19.67 -4.11 -7.22
N ARG A 6 19.87 -3.42 -6.08
CA ARG A 6 19.38 -2.05 -5.85
C ARG A 6 20.00 -1.05 -6.81
N GLN A 7 21.32 -1.13 -7.04
CA GLN A 7 22.01 -0.29 -8.01
C GLN A 7 21.49 -0.52 -9.43
N ARG A 8 21.32 -1.77 -9.83
CA ARG A 8 20.72 -2.13 -11.13
C ARG A 8 19.31 -1.56 -11.26
N TRP A 9 18.46 -1.69 -10.24
CA TRP A 9 17.11 -1.11 -10.26
C TRP A 9 17.16 0.40 -10.50
N ARG A 10 17.99 1.13 -9.74
CA ARG A 10 18.16 2.59 -9.88
C ARG A 10 18.63 3.00 -11.28
N SER A 11 19.52 2.24 -11.88
CA SER A 11 20.01 2.53 -13.24
C SER A 11 18.94 2.35 -14.33
N TRP A 12 17.90 1.57 -14.05
CA TRP A 12 16.80 1.35 -14.98
C TRP A 12 15.66 2.37 -14.83
N GLN A 13 15.46 2.92 -13.64
CA GLN A 13 14.36 3.84 -13.36
C GLN A 13 14.27 5.01 -14.34
N GLY A 14 15.39 5.63 -14.68
CA GLY A 14 15.42 6.76 -15.62
C GLY A 14 15.09 6.43 -17.07
N ARG A 15 14.92 5.14 -17.40
CA ARG A 15 14.56 4.65 -18.74
C ARG A 15 13.11 4.18 -18.85
N LEU A 16 12.39 4.16 -17.74
CA LEU A 16 11.01 3.72 -17.68
C LEU A 16 10.08 4.90 -17.82
N ASP A 17 9.01 4.70 -18.56
CA ASP A 17 7.91 5.65 -18.62
C ASP A 17 7.12 5.58 -17.30
N PRO A 18 7.10 6.64 -16.46
CA PRO A 18 6.37 6.63 -15.19
C PRO A 18 4.88 6.35 -15.34
N ALA A 19 4.26 6.74 -16.46
CA ALA A 19 2.85 6.51 -16.71
C ALA A 19 2.47 5.03 -16.84
N ARG A 20 3.46 4.17 -17.10
CA ARG A 20 3.30 2.71 -17.19
C ARG A 20 3.57 1.97 -15.89
N LEU A 21 4.10 2.66 -14.88
CA LEU A 21 4.44 2.02 -13.61
C LEU A 21 3.21 1.92 -12.70
N VAL A 22 2.98 0.74 -12.15
CA VAL A 22 1.90 0.44 -11.20
C VAL A 22 2.52 -0.24 -10.00
N PHE A 23 2.73 0.50 -8.92
CA PHE A 23 3.30 -0.04 -7.68
C PHE A 23 2.20 -0.59 -6.80
N ILE A 24 2.34 -1.83 -6.36
CA ILE A 24 1.35 -2.51 -5.51
C ILE A 24 2.01 -2.94 -4.23
N ASP A 25 1.31 -2.71 -3.14
CA ASP A 25 1.70 -3.17 -1.81
C ASP A 25 0.49 -3.18 -0.88
N GLU A 26 0.69 -3.76 0.32
CA GLU A 26 -0.29 -3.74 1.39
C GLU A 26 0.25 -3.06 2.64
N THR A 27 -0.68 -2.53 3.43
CA THR A 27 -0.37 -1.95 4.73
C THR A 27 -1.45 -2.25 5.74
N TRP A 28 -1.07 -2.45 6.99
CA TRP A 28 -2.03 -2.64 8.07
C TRP A 28 -2.52 -1.31 8.65
N ILE A 29 -3.80 -1.29 9.02
CA ILE A 29 -4.49 -0.20 9.72
C ILE A 29 -5.21 -0.80 10.93
N LYS A 30 -5.11 -0.15 12.09
CA LYS A 30 -5.74 -0.63 13.33
C LYS A 30 -6.80 0.35 13.82
N THR A 31 -7.89 -0.17 14.38
CA THR A 31 -8.96 0.65 14.96
C THR A 31 -8.58 1.34 16.27
N ASN A 32 -7.40 1.05 16.84
CA ASN A 32 -6.86 1.73 18.01
C ASN A 32 -5.79 2.77 17.67
N MET A 33 -5.63 3.16 16.40
CA MET A 33 -4.65 4.17 16.02
C MET A 33 -4.98 5.52 16.67
N ALA A 34 -3.93 6.17 17.19
CA ALA A 34 -4.00 7.49 17.81
C ALA A 34 -2.76 8.30 17.41
N PRO A 35 -2.78 9.64 17.52
CA PRO A 35 -1.62 10.48 17.29
C PRO A 35 -0.43 10.04 18.15
N LEU A 36 0.73 9.88 17.53
CA LEU A 36 1.96 9.43 18.19
C LEU A 36 2.76 10.58 18.81
N ARG A 37 2.45 11.81 18.39
CA ARG A 37 3.18 13.04 18.78
C ARG A 37 2.18 14.17 18.92
N GLY A 38 2.54 15.19 19.73
CA GLY A 38 1.80 16.43 19.89
C GLY A 38 2.75 17.54 20.28
N TRP A 39 2.22 18.75 20.39
CA TRP A 39 2.96 19.94 20.80
C TRP A 39 2.60 20.27 22.24
N GLY A 40 3.59 20.70 23.05
CA GLY A 40 3.43 21.11 24.43
C GLY A 40 4.52 22.09 24.84
N ALA A 41 4.36 22.71 26.01
CA ALA A 41 5.38 23.61 26.55
C ALA A 41 6.70 22.85 26.80
N LYS A 42 7.83 23.51 26.54
CA LYS A 42 9.17 22.94 26.76
C LYS A 42 9.32 22.48 28.21
N GLY A 43 9.77 21.25 28.39
CA GLY A 43 9.99 20.65 29.73
C GLY A 43 8.74 20.03 30.36
N GLN A 44 7.56 20.13 29.73
CA GLN A 44 6.34 19.48 30.21
C GLN A 44 6.07 18.17 29.43
N ARG A 45 5.63 17.14 30.19
CA ARG A 45 5.19 15.87 29.59
C ARG A 45 3.84 16.06 28.91
N LEU A 46 3.80 15.80 27.62
CA LEU A 46 2.53 15.77 26.88
C LEU A 46 1.73 14.55 27.33
N ARG A 47 0.47 14.80 27.75
CA ARG A 47 -0.48 13.73 28.06
C ARG A 47 -1.42 13.56 26.86
N GLY A 48 -1.66 12.32 26.45
CA GLY A 48 -2.60 11.97 25.40
C GLY A 48 -3.38 10.72 25.80
N PHE A 49 -4.60 10.61 25.28
CA PHE A 49 -5.43 9.42 25.49
C PHE A 49 -5.23 8.48 24.32
N ALA A 50 -4.80 7.24 24.61
CA ALA A 50 -4.80 6.16 23.63
C ALA A 50 -6.02 5.27 23.89
N PRO A 51 -6.69 4.74 22.84
CA PRO A 51 -7.78 3.81 23.01
C PRO A 51 -7.29 2.57 23.72
N HIS A 52 -8.04 2.16 24.74
CA HIS A 52 -7.83 0.92 25.47
C HIS A 52 -8.89 -0.11 25.05
N GLY A 53 -8.57 -1.40 25.12
CA GLY A 53 -9.47 -2.50 24.81
C GLY A 53 -9.11 -3.26 23.55
N HIS A 54 -10.04 -4.10 23.07
CA HIS A 54 -9.83 -4.90 21.87
C HIS A 54 -9.84 -4.02 20.61
N TRP A 55 -8.90 -4.26 19.74
CA TRP A 55 -8.81 -3.59 18.42
C TRP A 55 -8.83 -4.61 17.29
N ARG A 56 -9.26 -4.15 16.14
CA ARG A 56 -9.21 -4.92 14.90
C ARG A 56 -8.06 -4.39 14.03
N THR A 57 -7.47 -5.31 13.28
CA THR A 57 -6.44 -4.98 12.28
C THR A 57 -7.04 -5.23 10.91
N LEU A 58 -6.98 -4.20 10.08
CA LEU A 58 -7.38 -4.24 8.68
C LEU A 58 -6.13 -4.25 7.81
N THR A 59 -6.18 -4.92 6.66
CA THR A 59 -5.16 -4.82 5.63
C THR A 59 -5.71 -4.00 4.47
N PHE A 60 -5.04 -2.89 4.18
CA PHE A 60 -5.35 -2.04 3.03
C PHE A 60 -4.36 -2.36 1.90
N LEU A 61 -4.91 -2.70 0.73
CA LEU A 61 -4.16 -2.84 -0.53
C LEU A 61 -4.48 -1.69 -1.46
N GLY A 62 -3.51 -1.33 -2.28
CA GLY A 62 -3.71 -0.35 -3.34
C GLY A 62 -2.67 -0.49 -4.45
N ALA A 63 -2.94 0.13 -5.57
CA ALA A 63 -2.05 0.22 -6.69
C ALA A 63 -1.80 1.71 -7.01
N LEU A 64 -0.54 2.15 -6.90
CA LEU A 64 -0.14 3.53 -7.15
C LEU A 64 0.37 3.68 -8.58
N ARG A 65 -0.25 4.58 -9.33
CA ARG A 65 0.24 5.15 -10.59
C ARG A 65 0.90 6.50 -10.33
N CYS A 66 1.43 7.13 -11.37
CA CYS A 66 2.03 8.47 -11.25
C CYS A 66 1.01 9.56 -10.88
N ASP A 67 -0.26 9.36 -11.18
CA ASP A 67 -1.35 10.33 -11.09
C ASP A 67 -2.51 9.89 -10.18
N GLU A 68 -2.56 8.63 -9.79
CA GLU A 68 -3.69 8.12 -8.99
C GLU A 68 -3.34 6.91 -8.12
N LEU A 69 -4.07 6.74 -7.02
CA LEU A 69 -4.15 5.50 -6.26
C LEU A 69 -5.40 4.72 -6.72
N THR A 70 -5.17 3.62 -7.39
CA THR A 70 -6.23 2.80 -8.02
C THR A 70 -6.36 1.43 -7.36
N ALA A 71 -7.42 0.70 -7.68
CA ALA A 71 -7.73 -0.62 -7.12
C ALA A 71 -7.63 -0.70 -5.59
N PRO A 72 -8.18 0.27 -4.82
CA PRO A 72 -8.13 0.20 -3.36
C PRO A 72 -9.01 -0.94 -2.85
N CYS A 73 -8.50 -1.70 -1.88
CA CYS A 73 -9.23 -2.79 -1.24
C CYS A 73 -8.88 -2.88 0.25
N VAL A 74 -9.86 -3.18 1.08
CA VAL A 74 -9.67 -3.38 2.52
C VAL A 74 -10.11 -4.79 2.88
N PHE A 75 -9.27 -5.51 3.63
CA PHE A 75 -9.56 -6.82 4.19
C PHE A 75 -9.66 -6.73 5.72
N ASP A 76 -10.63 -7.40 6.32
CA ASP A 76 -10.69 -7.59 7.76
C ASP A 76 -9.69 -8.69 8.16
N GLY A 77 -8.57 -8.30 8.74
CA GLY A 77 -7.49 -9.18 9.14
C GLY A 77 -6.29 -9.22 8.18
N PRO A 78 -5.39 -10.19 8.38
CA PRO A 78 -4.20 -10.35 7.56
C PRO A 78 -4.54 -10.92 6.17
N ILE A 79 -3.77 -10.51 5.17
CA ILE A 79 -3.88 -11.05 3.82
C ILE A 79 -3.05 -12.34 3.71
N ASN A 80 -3.55 -13.26 2.91
CA ASN A 80 -2.86 -14.49 2.52
C ASN A 80 -2.76 -14.59 0.99
N GLY A 81 -2.11 -15.63 0.49
CA GLY A 81 -1.92 -15.81 -0.96
C GLY A 81 -3.22 -15.97 -1.74
N GLU A 82 -4.26 -16.54 -1.16
CA GLU A 82 -5.58 -16.71 -1.78
C GLU A 82 -6.31 -15.36 -1.88
N SER A 83 -6.36 -14.60 -0.78
CA SER A 83 -6.94 -13.26 -0.75
C SER A 83 -6.21 -12.31 -1.68
N PHE A 84 -4.86 -12.40 -1.75
CA PHE A 84 -4.08 -11.61 -2.68
C PHE A 84 -4.39 -11.96 -4.14
N ARG A 85 -4.53 -13.25 -4.46
CA ARG A 85 -4.94 -13.72 -5.79
C ARG A 85 -6.32 -13.19 -6.15
N ALA A 86 -7.29 -13.25 -5.22
CA ALA A 86 -8.63 -12.71 -5.44
C ALA A 86 -8.59 -11.18 -5.70
N TYR A 87 -7.78 -10.45 -4.95
CA TYR A 87 -7.57 -9.02 -5.20
C TYR A 87 -7.03 -8.76 -6.61
N VAL A 88 -6.01 -9.49 -7.04
CA VAL A 88 -5.46 -9.34 -8.39
C VAL A 88 -6.52 -9.60 -9.45
N GLU A 89 -7.30 -10.68 -9.30
CA GLU A 89 -8.33 -11.08 -10.26
C GLU A 89 -9.50 -10.10 -10.33
N GLN A 90 -9.97 -9.63 -9.17
CA GLN A 90 -11.23 -8.87 -9.08
C GLN A 90 -11.03 -7.34 -9.17
N GLN A 91 -9.88 -6.84 -8.76
CA GLN A 91 -9.62 -5.41 -8.67
C GLN A 91 -8.48 -4.97 -9.60
N LEU A 92 -7.29 -5.54 -9.43
CA LEU A 92 -6.11 -5.06 -10.12
C LEU A 92 -6.21 -5.21 -11.64
N VAL A 93 -6.57 -6.40 -12.14
CA VAL A 93 -6.63 -6.69 -13.59
C VAL A 93 -7.55 -5.73 -14.32
N ARG A 94 -8.62 -5.24 -13.68
CA ARG A 94 -9.59 -4.31 -14.26
C ARG A 94 -9.04 -2.92 -14.53
N VAL A 95 -7.99 -2.52 -13.83
CA VAL A 95 -7.37 -1.19 -13.97
C VAL A 95 -6.05 -1.21 -14.73
N LEU A 96 -5.53 -2.41 -15.04
CA LEU A 96 -4.32 -2.56 -15.84
C LEU A 96 -4.58 -2.23 -17.31
N ARG A 97 -3.56 -1.61 -17.91
CA ARG A 97 -3.54 -1.26 -19.34
C ARG A 97 -2.45 -2.07 -20.05
N PRO A 98 -2.63 -2.44 -21.33
CA PRO A 98 -1.57 -3.08 -22.10
C PRO A 98 -0.28 -2.25 -22.06
N GLY A 99 0.83 -2.90 -21.75
CA GLY A 99 2.15 -2.27 -21.62
C GLY A 99 2.49 -1.76 -20.22
N ASP A 100 1.57 -1.85 -19.24
CA ASP A 100 1.86 -1.54 -17.83
C ASP A 100 2.97 -2.44 -17.27
N ILE A 101 3.70 -1.91 -16.30
CA ILE A 101 4.71 -2.61 -15.51
C ILE A 101 4.25 -2.61 -14.05
N VAL A 102 3.71 -3.73 -13.63
CA VAL A 102 3.31 -3.95 -12.24
C VAL A 102 4.55 -4.25 -11.42
N VAL A 103 4.78 -3.45 -10.39
CA VAL A 103 5.92 -3.55 -9.49
C VAL A 103 5.43 -3.94 -8.11
N MET A 104 5.92 -5.06 -7.60
CA MET A 104 5.60 -5.58 -6.26
C MET A 104 6.87 -5.75 -5.45
N ASP A 105 6.71 -5.85 -4.14
CA ASP A 105 7.77 -6.30 -3.28
C ASP A 105 8.10 -7.80 -3.53
N ASN A 106 9.15 -8.28 -2.88
CA ASN A 106 9.66 -9.63 -3.11
C ASN A 106 9.12 -10.65 -2.07
N LEU A 107 7.91 -10.44 -1.51
CA LEU A 107 7.28 -11.37 -0.59
C LEU A 107 6.86 -12.68 -1.27
N GLY A 108 6.91 -13.76 -0.49
CA GLY A 108 6.54 -15.10 -0.99
C GLY A 108 5.07 -15.20 -1.42
N SER A 109 4.16 -14.52 -0.70
CA SER A 109 2.72 -14.46 -0.98
C SER A 109 2.39 -13.88 -2.36
N HIS A 110 3.24 -12.98 -2.89
CA HIS A 110 3.06 -12.32 -4.18
C HIS A 110 3.59 -13.13 -5.37
N LYS A 111 4.31 -14.23 -5.13
CA LYS A 111 5.01 -15.00 -6.18
C LYS A 111 4.19 -16.15 -6.78
N SER A 112 2.89 -16.11 -6.65
CA SER A 112 2.04 -17.14 -7.25
C SER A 112 2.12 -17.14 -8.79
N PRO A 113 2.30 -18.30 -9.43
CA PRO A 113 2.26 -18.42 -10.89
C PRO A 113 0.94 -17.88 -11.48
N SER A 114 -0.18 -18.08 -10.79
CA SER A 114 -1.50 -17.60 -11.22
C SER A 114 -1.57 -16.07 -11.25
N VAL A 115 -1.00 -15.39 -10.25
CA VAL A 115 -0.91 -13.92 -10.23
C VAL A 115 -0.12 -13.40 -11.44
N ARG A 116 1.03 -14.02 -11.72
CA ARG A 116 1.83 -13.66 -12.90
C ARG A 116 1.04 -13.84 -14.21
N GLN A 117 0.34 -14.96 -14.35
CA GLN A 117 -0.44 -15.24 -15.55
C GLN A 117 -1.59 -14.23 -15.74
N MET A 118 -2.31 -13.86 -14.68
CA MET A 118 -3.39 -12.89 -14.74
C MET A 118 -2.88 -11.51 -15.20
N ILE A 119 -1.76 -11.04 -14.64
CA ILE A 119 -1.14 -9.77 -15.03
C ILE A 119 -0.68 -9.82 -16.50
N GLN A 120 -0.07 -10.92 -16.93
CA GLN A 120 0.36 -11.10 -18.31
C GLN A 120 -0.82 -11.15 -19.29
N LYS A 121 -1.92 -11.82 -18.94
CA LYS A 121 -3.15 -11.85 -19.74
C LYS A 121 -3.78 -10.46 -19.90
N ALA A 122 -3.62 -9.58 -18.91
CA ALA A 122 -4.02 -8.18 -19.00
C ALA A 122 -3.08 -7.32 -19.88
N GLY A 123 -2.05 -7.92 -20.50
CA GLY A 123 -1.06 -7.22 -21.33
C GLY A 123 0.01 -6.48 -20.54
N ALA A 124 0.11 -6.70 -19.25
CA ALA A 124 1.08 -6.06 -18.36
C ALA A 124 2.27 -6.98 -18.04
N ARG A 125 3.35 -6.40 -17.55
CA ARG A 125 4.55 -7.12 -17.10
C ARG A 125 4.62 -7.07 -15.58
N LEU A 126 5.10 -8.15 -14.94
CA LEU A 126 5.31 -8.19 -13.50
C LEU A 126 6.80 -8.16 -13.17
N TRP A 127 7.18 -7.17 -12.38
CA TRP A 127 8.52 -6.99 -11.85
C TRP A 127 8.51 -7.01 -10.32
N TYR A 128 9.63 -7.45 -9.73
CA TYR A 128 9.79 -7.45 -8.28
C TYR A 128 10.90 -6.50 -7.87
N LEU A 129 10.65 -5.74 -6.82
CA LEU A 129 11.66 -4.92 -6.16
C LEU A 129 12.80 -5.79 -5.62
N PRO A 130 14.01 -5.24 -5.50
CA PRO A 130 15.06 -5.90 -4.75
C PRO A 130 14.61 -6.19 -3.31
N PRO A 131 15.06 -7.29 -2.70
CA PRO A 131 14.74 -7.58 -1.30
C PRO A 131 15.10 -6.41 -0.38
N TYR A 132 14.30 -6.20 0.67
CA TYR A 132 14.53 -5.17 1.68
C TYR A 132 14.70 -3.75 1.10
N SER A 133 13.83 -3.35 0.18
CA SER A 133 13.94 -2.08 -0.52
C SER A 133 12.64 -1.27 -0.51
N PRO A 134 12.04 -0.98 0.65
CA PRO A 134 10.80 -0.19 0.74
C PRO A 134 11.02 1.26 0.27
N ASP A 135 12.25 1.77 0.37
CA ASP A 135 12.65 3.09 -0.13
C ASP A 135 12.60 3.21 -1.68
N LEU A 136 12.50 2.10 -2.39
CA LEU A 136 12.29 2.04 -3.83
C LEU A 136 10.80 1.86 -4.21
N ASN A 137 9.92 1.78 -3.23
CA ASN A 137 8.47 1.63 -3.41
C ASN A 137 7.75 2.93 -3.06
N PRO A 138 7.34 3.75 -4.01
CA PRO A 138 6.72 5.04 -3.73
C PRO A 138 5.36 4.94 -3.02
N ILE A 139 4.66 3.80 -3.11
CA ILE A 139 3.37 3.60 -2.43
C ILE A 139 3.51 3.65 -0.91
N GLU A 140 4.68 3.35 -0.37
CA GLU A 140 4.96 3.44 1.07
C GLU A 140 4.78 4.86 1.63
N GLN A 141 5.06 5.90 0.81
CA GLN A 141 4.81 7.29 1.17
C GLN A 141 3.31 7.59 1.26
N VAL A 142 2.53 7.02 0.34
CA VAL A 142 1.05 7.13 0.36
C VAL A 142 0.50 6.43 1.60
N PHE A 143 0.99 5.24 1.93
CA PHE A 143 0.59 4.51 3.13
C PHE A 143 0.95 5.27 4.42
N ALA A 144 2.12 5.88 4.47
CA ALA A 144 2.51 6.71 5.61
C ALA A 144 1.55 7.89 5.81
N LYS A 145 1.11 8.53 4.73
CA LYS A 145 0.13 9.62 4.73
C LYS A 145 -1.26 9.15 5.17
N ILE A 146 -1.74 8.04 4.62
CA ILE A 146 -3.00 7.42 5.03
C ILE A 146 -2.97 7.07 6.52
N LYS A 147 -1.92 6.39 7.00
CA LYS A 147 -1.75 6.07 8.42
C LYS A 147 -1.71 7.30 9.32
N HIS A 148 -1.09 8.38 8.86
CA HIS A 148 -1.09 9.64 9.60
C HIS A 148 -2.51 10.17 9.81
N TRP A 149 -3.31 10.23 8.77
CA TRP A 149 -4.68 10.73 8.85
C TRP A 149 -5.62 9.79 9.59
N MET A 150 -5.43 8.47 9.46
CA MET A 150 -6.16 7.49 10.28
C MET A 150 -5.89 7.68 11.78
N ARG A 151 -4.64 8.03 12.17
CA ARG A 151 -4.32 8.36 13.57
C ARG A 151 -5.03 9.63 14.05
N ILE A 152 -5.13 10.64 13.21
CA ILE A 152 -5.86 11.88 13.54
C ILE A 152 -7.36 11.61 13.65
N ALA A 153 -7.92 10.88 12.70
CA ALA A 153 -9.35 10.57 12.64
C ALA A 153 -9.82 9.64 13.77
N GLN A 154 -8.93 8.83 14.35
CA GLN A 154 -9.19 7.94 15.49
C GLN A 154 -10.44 7.07 15.32
N LYS A 155 -10.65 6.50 14.14
CA LYS A 155 -11.79 5.62 13.85
C LYS A 155 -11.72 4.32 14.66
N ARG A 156 -12.82 3.93 15.30
CA ARG A 156 -12.88 2.83 16.29
C ARG A 156 -13.58 1.59 15.79
N THR A 157 -14.41 1.71 14.76
CA THR A 157 -15.09 0.59 14.11
C THR A 157 -14.45 0.26 12.77
N ILE A 158 -14.71 -0.94 12.27
CA ILE A 158 -14.27 -1.36 10.93
C ILE A 158 -14.93 -0.48 9.87
N ASP A 159 -16.23 -0.30 9.97
CA ASP A 159 -17.03 0.46 9.00
C ASP A 159 -16.55 1.91 8.90
N ASP A 160 -16.43 2.60 10.04
CA ASP A 160 -15.88 3.96 10.08
C ASP A 160 -14.46 4.06 9.50
N ALA A 161 -13.64 3.04 9.75
CA ALA A 161 -12.27 3.01 9.21
C ALA A 161 -12.28 2.81 7.70
N CYS A 162 -13.12 1.90 7.18
CA CYS A 162 -13.27 1.65 5.75
C CYS A 162 -13.81 2.90 5.02
N ASP A 163 -14.85 3.53 5.55
CA ASP A 163 -15.41 4.76 4.99
C ASP A 163 -14.39 5.88 4.96
N HIS A 164 -13.65 6.07 6.06
CA HIS A 164 -12.61 7.09 6.11
C HIS A 164 -11.46 6.82 5.13
N ILE A 165 -11.02 5.58 4.99
CA ILE A 165 -10.03 5.19 3.97
C ILE A 165 -10.55 5.51 2.57
N GLY A 166 -11.83 5.22 2.28
CA GLY A 166 -12.46 5.54 1.00
C GLY A 166 -12.43 7.04 0.70
N HIS A 167 -12.67 7.90 1.69
CA HIS A 167 -12.53 9.36 1.56
C HIS A 167 -11.09 9.79 1.34
N LEU A 168 -10.13 9.21 2.10
CA LEU A 168 -8.72 9.54 1.97
C LEU A 168 -8.17 9.17 0.60
N VAL A 169 -8.52 8.00 0.06
CA VAL A 169 -8.10 7.56 -1.28
C VAL A 169 -8.52 8.58 -2.35
N LYS A 170 -9.74 9.11 -2.26
CA LYS A 170 -10.22 10.14 -3.19
C LYS A 170 -9.50 11.48 -3.03
N SER A 171 -9.06 11.84 -1.83
CA SER A 171 -8.44 13.13 -1.52
C SER A 171 -6.92 13.16 -1.65
N VAL A 172 -6.25 12.02 -1.58
CA VAL A 172 -4.77 11.95 -1.62
C VAL A 172 -4.20 12.37 -2.97
N MET A 173 -4.97 12.21 -4.04
CA MET A 173 -4.56 12.43 -5.42
C MET A 173 -5.27 13.64 -6.07
N SER A 174 -6.05 14.40 -5.30
CA SER A 174 -6.58 15.72 -5.69
C SER A 174 -5.57 16.81 -5.29
#